data_3a37be62ec048eac1b32c70af5e62a87
#
_entry.id   3a37be62ec048eac1b32c70af5e62a87
#
_cell.length_a   1.000
_cell.length_b   1.000
_cell.length_c   1.000
_cell.angle_alpha   90.00
_cell.angle_beta   90.00
_cell.angle_gamma   90.00
#
_symmetry.space_group_name_H-M   'P 1'
#
loop_
_entity.id
_entity.type
_entity.pdbx_description
1 polymer ?
#
loop_
_entity_poly.entity_id
_entity_poly.type
_entity_poly.pdbx_seq_one_letter_code
_entity_poly.pdbx_strand_id
1 'polypeptide(L)'
;RRQRQMCIRDRALRPMTCPFQFTIYNAEQHSYRDLPIRYAETSTLFRNESSGEMHGLTRVRQFTLSEGHIIVTPEQLEEEFKGVVDLINYVMDTLGISEDITYRFSKWDPSNTEKYIDNPVAWEETQVIMKNILDHLEIDYTEAEGEAAFYGPKLDIQFKNVHGKEDTIITIQIDFALAERFGMTYVDSNGEKKRPYIIHRSSIGCYERTLAMLIEKY
;
A
#
# COMPACT_ATOMS: atom_id res chain seq x y z
N ARG A 1 19.77 -25.84 -24.19
CA ARG A 1 20.18 -24.41 -23.99
C ARG A 1 19.09 -23.41 -24.47
N ARG A 2 18.48 -23.60 -25.64
CA ARG A 2 17.43 -22.69 -26.15
C ARG A 2 16.15 -22.65 -25.28
N GLN A 3 15.70 -23.80 -24.78
CA GLN A 3 14.55 -23.87 -23.89
C GLN A 3 14.80 -23.24 -22.52
N ARG A 4 15.99 -23.34 -21.94
CA ARG A 4 16.35 -22.66 -20.69
C ARG A 4 16.40 -21.13 -20.85
N GLN A 5 16.87 -20.63 -21.97
CA GLN A 5 16.87 -19.18 -22.25
C GLN A 5 15.46 -18.63 -22.49
N MET A 6 14.56 -19.40 -23.13
CA MET A 6 13.15 -19.01 -23.28
C MET A 6 12.44 -18.99 -21.91
N CYS A 7 12.62 -20.01 -21.08
CA CYS A 7 12.01 -20.05 -19.75
C CYS A 7 12.45 -18.90 -18.83
N ILE A 8 13.68 -18.42 -18.94
CA ILE A 8 14.19 -17.28 -18.16
C ILE A 8 13.64 -15.95 -18.68
N ARG A 9 13.37 -15.84 -19.98
CA ARG A 9 12.78 -14.61 -20.57
C ARG A 9 11.29 -14.45 -20.31
N ASP A 10 10.58 -15.56 -20.11
CA ASP A 10 9.12 -15.60 -19.95
C ASP A 10 8.68 -15.62 -18.48
N ARG A 11 9.62 -15.59 -17.54
CA ARG A 11 9.34 -15.64 -16.10
C ARG A 11 10.18 -14.63 -15.36
N ALA A 12 9.53 -13.96 -14.41
CA ALA A 12 10.17 -13.06 -13.46
C ALA A 12 9.74 -13.41 -12.03
N LEU A 13 10.64 -13.21 -11.08
CA LEU A 13 10.29 -13.22 -9.67
C LEU A 13 9.44 -11.99 -9.38
N ARG A 14 8.28 -12.17 -8.76
CA ARG A 14 7.34 -11.07 -8.54
C ARG A 14 7.80 -10.14 -7.43
N PRO A 15 7.88 -8.81 -7.67
CA PRO A 15 8.27 -7.84 -6.65
C PRO A 15 7.08 -7.28 -5.85
N MET A 16 5.83 -7.53 -6.30
CA MET A 16 4.58 -6.99 -5.76
C MET A 16 3.38 -7.87 -6.13
N THR A 17 2.26 -7.70 -5.44
CA THR A 17 1.00 -8.44 -5.67
C THR A 17 0.03 -7.71 -6.58
N CYS A 18 0.08 -6.38 -6.61
CA CYS A 18 -0.88 -5.50 -7.28
C CYS A 18 -1.28 -5.93 -8.70
N PRO A 19 -0.35 -6.19 -9.65
CA PRO A 19 -0.71 -6.49 -11.03
C PRO A 19 -1.61 -7.71 -11.20
N PHE A 20 -1.45 -8.71 -10.32
CA PHE A 20 -2.25 -9.94 -10.38
C PHE A 20 -3.69 -9.68 -9.95
N GLN A 21 -3.88 -8.95 -8.86
CA GLN A 21 -5.22 -8.60 -8.36
C GLN A 21 -5.95 -7.65 -9.32
N PHE A 22 -5.25 -6.71 -9.95
CA PHE A 22 -5.83 -5.83 -10.98
C PHE A 22 -6.21 -6.60 -12.26
N THR A 23 -5.45 -7.64 -12.61
CA THR A 23 -5.79 -8.55 -13.71
C THR A 23 -7.05 -9.36 -13.39
N ILE A 24 -7.20 -9.82 -12.13
CA ILE A 24 -8.41 -10.50 -11.68
C ILE A 24 -9.61 -9.56 -11.76
N TYR A 25 -9.47 -8.33 -11.28
CA TYR A 25 -10.54 -7.32 -11.40
C TYR A 25 -10.98 -7.12 -12.85
N ASN A 26 -10.03 -7.01 -13.77
CA ASN A 26 -10.32 -6.78 -15.19
C ASN A 26 -10.87 -7.99 -15.94
N ALA A 27 -10.93 -9.17 -15.32
CA ALA A 27 -11.50 -10.37 -15.95
C ALA A 27 -13.03 -10.28 -16.11
N GLU A 28 -13.68 -9.39 -15.36
CA GLU A 28 -15.14 -9.17 -15.39
C GLU A 28 -15.45 -7.66 -15.49
N GLN A 29 -16.67 -7.33 -15.89
CA GLN A 29 -17.17 -5.95 -15.85
C GLN A 29 -17.85 -5.71 -14.50
N HIS A 30 -17.54 -4.55 -13.90
CA HIS A 30 -18.08 -4.15 -12.60
C HIS A 30 -18.95 -2.92 -12.72
N SER A 31 -19.98 -2.84 -11.87
CA SER A 31 -20.80 -1.66 -11.64
C SER A 31 -20.47 -1.05 -10.28
N TYR A 32 -20.90 0.18 -10.02
CA TYR A 32 -20.78 0.82 -8.72
C TYR A 32 -21.40 0.01 -7.56
N ARG A 33 -22.36 -0.90 -7.87
CA ARG A 33 -23.01 -1.77 -6.88
C ARG A 33 -22.15 -2.94 -6.44
N ASP A 34 -21.15 -3.30 -7.26
CA ASP A 34 -20.22 -4.38 -6.96
C ASP A 34 -19.06 -3.89 -6.07
N LEU A 35 -18.86 -2.56 -6.00
CA LEU A 35 -17.85 -1.94 -5.17
C LEU A 35 -18.39 -1.67 -3.74
N PRO A 36 -17.55 -1.78 -2.71
CA PRO A 36 -16.10 -2.04 -2.77
C PRO A 36 -15.76 -3.52 -2.99
N ILE A 37 -14.72 -3.76 -3.82
CA ILE A 37 -14.14 -5.10 -3.98
C ILE A 37 -12.86 -5.18 -3.17
N ARG A 38 -12.74 -6.17 -2.28
CA ARG A 38 -11.60 -6.35 -1.39
C ARG A 38 -10.84 -7.62 -1.74
N TYR A 39 -9.62 -7.48 -2.22
CA TYR A 39 -8.68 -8.57 -2.43
C TYR A 39 -7.69 -8.65 -1.27
N ALA A 40 -7.32 -9.87 -0.88
CA ALA A 40 -6.29 -10.12 0.12
C ALA A 40 -5.45 -11.33 -0.29
N GLU A 41 -4.16 -11.24 -0.03
CA GLU A 41 -3.20 -12.27 -0.38
C GLU A 41 -2.04 -12.29 0.63
N THR A 42 -1.63 -13.49 1.05
CA THR A 42 -0.32 -13.70 1.67
C THR A 42 0.59 -14.28 0.62
N SER A 43 1.65 -13.55 0.27
CA SER A 43 2.49 -13.91 -0.86
C SER A 43 3.97 -13.71 -0.60
N THR A 44 4.77 -14.59 -1.20
CA THR A 44 6.23 -14.43 -1.26
C THR A 44 6.60 -13.48 -2.39
N LEU A 45 7.36 -12.44 -2.05
CA LEU A 45 7.84 -11.41 -2.96
C LEU A 45 9.36 -11.38 -2.99
N PHE A 46 9.91 -10.82 -4.07
CA PHE A 46 11.35 -10.77 -4.31
C PHE A 46 11.76 -9.36 -4.73
N ARG A 47 12.76 -8.80 -4.06
CA ARG A 47 13.35 -7.51 -4.42
C ARG A 47 14.86 -7.61 -4.46
N ASN A 48 15.47 -7.04 -5.49
CA ASN A 48 16.92 -7.02 -5.63
C ASN A 48 17.52 -5.89 -4.78
N GLU A 49 17.44 -6.05 -3.46
CA GLU A 49 18.05 -5.12 -2.52
C GLU A 49 19.57 -5.14 -2.66
N SER A 50 20.21 -3.98 -2.57
CA SER A 50 21.66 -3.90 -2.56
C SER A 50 22.23 -4.52 -1.26
N SER A 51 23.45 -5.05 -1.31
CA SER A 51 24.04 -5.74 -0.16
C SER A 51 24.20 -4.84 1.07
N GLY A 52 24.45 -3.54 0.86
CA GLY A 52 24.56 -2.56 1.94
C GLY A 52 23.23 -2.17 2.60
N GLU A 53 22.11 -2.49 1.98
CA GLU A 53 20.76 -2.19 2.51
C GLU A 53 20.14 -3.37 3.26
N MET A 54 20.66 -4.58 3.06
CA MET A 54 20.14 -5.76 3.75
C MET A 54 20.47 -5.70 5.25
N HIS A 55 19.46 -5.96 6.09
CA HIS A 55 19.59 -5.87 7.53
C HIS A 55 18.73 -6.92 8.24
N GLY A 56 19.37 -7.98 8.75
CA GLY A 56 18.72 -9.07 9.49
C GLY A 56 17.46 -9.58 8.79
N LEU A 57 16.37 -9.71 9.52
CA LEU A 57 15.04 -10.01 8.98
C LEU A 57 14.26 -8.74 8.56
N THR A 58 14.73 -7.55 8.94
CA THR A 58 14.03 -6.28 8.67
C THR A 58 14.04 -5.92 7.19
N ARG A 59 15.15 -6.23 6.47
CA ARG A 59 15.27 -5.98 5.03
C ARG A 59 15.99 -7.12 4.33
N VAL A 60 15.21 -7.93 3.62
CA VAL A 60 15.65 -9.16 2.95
C VAL A 60 15.23 -9.15 1.48
N ARG A 61 15.87 -9.97 0.65
CA ARG A 61 15.57 -10.06 -0.80
C ARG A 61 14.35 -10.92 -1.11
N GLN A 62 14.01 -11.87 -0.24
CA GLN A 62 12.80 -12.68 -0.31
C GLN A 62 12.05 -12.49 0.99
N PHE A 63 10.80 -12.12 0.92
CA PHE A 63 9.96 -11.85 2.09
C PHE A 63 8.51 -12.23 1.82
N THR A 64 7.78 -12.44 2.92
CA THR A 64 6.35 -12.74 2.88
C THR A 64 5.56 -11.50 3.30
N LEU A 65 4.63 -11.08 2.46
CA LEU A 65 3.80 -9.89 2.70
C LEU A 65 2.33 -10.29 2.81
N SER A 66 1.66 -9.83 3.87
CA SER A 66 0.21 -9.84 3.95
C SER A 66 -0.31 -8.54 3.35
N GLU A 67 -0.81 -8.60 2.13
CA GLU A 67 -1.21 -7.43 1.36
C GLU A 67 -2.62 -7.59 0.80
N GLY A 68 -3.29 -6.50 0.60
CA GLY A 68 -4.59 -6.45 -0.05
C GLY A 68 -4.84 -5.14 -0.76
N HIS A 69 -5.76 -5.18 -1.71
CA HIS A 69 -6.19 -4.03 -2.48
C HIS A 69 -7.70 -3.91 -2.39
N ILE A 70 -8.18 -2.72 -2.07
CA ILE A 70 -9.61 -2.42 -2.02
C ILE A 70 -9.91 -1.47 -3.16
N ILE A 71 -10.77 -1.92 -4.07
CA ILE A 71 -11.20 -1.14 -5.23
C ILE A 71 -12.50 -0.45 -4.85
N VAL A 72 -12.50 0.88 -4.89
CA VAL A 72 -13.58 1.70 -4.33
C VAL A 72 -14.03 2.80 -5.27
N THR A 73 -15.26 3.28 -5.09
CA THR A 73 -15.69 4.58 -5.64
C THR A 73 -15.13 5.72 -4.77
N PRO A 74 -15.09 6.96 -5.27
CA PRO A 74 -14.68 8.11 -4.45
C PRO A 74 -15.45 8.24 -3.13
N GLU A 75 -16.78 7.96 -3.15
CA GLU A 75 -17.67 8.08 -2.01
C GLU A 75 -17.41 7.02 -0.93
N GLN A 76 -16.84 5.86 -1.30
CA GLN A 76 -16.53 4.76 -0.38
C GLN A 76 -15.14 4.88 0.26
N LEU A 77 -14.31 5.78 -0.25
CA LEU A 77 -12.88 5.84 0.08
C LEU A 77 -12.63 6.05 1.58
N GLU A 78 -13.36 6.97 2.21
CA GLU A 78 -13.19 7.28 3.64
C GLU A 78 -13.59 6.11 4.54
N GLU A 79 -14.76 5.50 4.27
CA GLU A 79 -15.27 4.37 5.06
C GLU A 79 -14.32 3.16 4.97
N GLU A 80 -13.85 2.84 3.76
CA GLU A 80 -12.93 1.73 3.56
C GLU A 80 -11.55 2.00 4.15
N PHE A 81 -11.07 3.25 4.07
CA PHE A 81 -9.82 3.65 4.72
C PHE A 81 -9.91 3.50 6.24
N LYS A 82 -11.02 3.95 6.83
CA LYS A 82 -11.29 3.74 8.26
C LYS A 82 -11.27 2.27 8.63
N GLY A 83 -11.95 1.41 7.86
CA GLY A 83 -11.95 -0.03 8.09
C GLY A 83 -10.54 -0.64 8.07
N VAL A 84 -9.63 -0.12 7.23
CA VAL A 84 -8.22 -0.54 7.23
C VAL A 84 -7.49 -0.06 8.48
N VAL A 85 -7.72 1.17 8.93
CA VAL A 85 -7.13 1.69 10.19
C VAL A 85 -7.61 0.85 11.38
N ASP A 86 -8.90 0.54 11.46
CA ASP A 86 -9.47 -0.32 12.51
C ASP A 86 -8.84 -1.73 12.51
N LEU A 87 -8.63 -2.32 11.33
CA LEU A 87 -7.93 -3.60 11.18
C LEU A 87 -6.49 -3.54 11.70
N ILE A 88 -5.76 -2.48 11.35
CA ILE A 88 -4.37 -2.29 11.79
C ILE A 88 -4.31 -2.13 13.30
N ASN A 89 -5.18 -1.30 13.88
CA ASN A 89 -5.24 -1.12 15.34
C ASN A 89 -5.53 -2.45 16.05
N TYR A 90 -6.48 -3.24 15.55
CA TYR A 90 -6.76 -4.57 16.08
C TYR A 90 -5.53 -5.49 16.05
N VAL A 91 -4.77 -5.47 14.97
CA VAL A 91 -3.54 -6.27 14.84
C VAL A 91 -2.45 -5.77 15.81
N MET A 92 -2.25 -4.46 15.90
CA MET A 92 -1.25 -3.87 16.82
C MET A 92 -1.59 -4.17 18.28
N ASP A 93 -2.86 -4.10 18.67
CA ASP A 93 -3.34 -4.48 20.01
C ASP A 93 -3.09 -5.96 20.27
N THR A 94 -3.41 -6.82 19.31
CA THR A 94 -3.21 -8.27 19.44
C THR A 94 -1.73 -8.63 19.60
N LEU A 95 -0.83 -7.88 18.95
CA LEU A 95 0.63 -8.04 19.07
C LEU A 95 1.21 -7.35 20.32
N GLY A 96 0.41 -6.56 21.05
CA GLY A 96 0.84 -5.83 22.24
C GLY A 96 1.81 -4.69 21.96
N ILE A 97 1.69 -4.02 20.80
CA ILE A 97 2.61 -2.97 20.34
C ILE A 97 1.92 -1.64 20.04
N SER A 98 0.64 -1.48 20.37
CA SER A 98 -0.14 -0.28 20.09
C SER A 98 0.44 1.01 20.69
N GLU A 99 1.12 0.91 21.84
CA GLU A 99 1.74 2.05 22.49
C GLU A 99 3.08 2.48 21.85
N ASP A 100 3.66 1.63 20.99
CA ASP A 100 4.97 1.85 20.38
C ASP A 100 4.86 2.37 18.93
N ILE A 101 3.64 2.55 18.43
CA ILE A 101 3.41 2.99 17.06
C ILE A 101 3.13 4.49 16.99
N THR A 102 3.54 5.09 15.89
CA THR A 102 3.20 6.45 15.48
C THR A 102 2.75 6.45 14.04
N TYR A 103 2.01 7.48 13.65
CA TYR A 103 1.52 7.64 12.27
C TYR A 103 2.27 8.76 11.57
N ARG A 104 2.61 8.53 10.28
CA ARG A 104 3.26 9.51 9.42
C ARG A 104 2.51 9.63 8.10
N PHE A 105 1.98 10.81 7.83
CA PHE A 105 1.42 11.14 6.54
C PHE A 105 2.54 11.51 5.57
N SER A 106 2.81 10.63 4.62
CA SER A 106 3.88 10.77 3.64
C SER A 106 3.34 11.35 2.34
N LYS A 107 3.83 12.55 2.01
CA LYS A 107 3.42 13.37 0.86
C LYS A 107 4.44 13.28 -0.27
N TRP A 108 4.05 13.69 -1.47
CA TRP A 108 4.94 13.76 -2.60
C TRP A 108 5.87 14.99 -2.52
N ASP A 109 6.95 14.96 -3.30
CA ASP A 109 7.81 16.11 -3.55
C ASP A 109 7.64 16.53 -5.01
N PRO A 110 7.03 17.71 -5.29
CA PRO A 110 6.81 18.20 -6.65
C PRO A 110 8.09 18.38 -7.47
N SER A 111 9.23 18.52 -6.82
CA SER A 111 10.52 18.69 -7.49
C SER A 111 11.10 17.39 -8.03
N ASN A 112 10.65 16.22 -7.52
CA ASN A 112 11.19 14.91 -7.86
C ASN A 112 10.35 14.22 -8.97
N THR A 113 10.48 14.71 -10.20
CA THR A 113 9.74 14.21 -11.36
C THR A 113 10.18 12.82 -11.85
N GLU A 114 11.33 12.31 -11.38
CA GLU A 114 11.79 10.96 -11.70
C GLU A 114 11.05 9.89 -10.90
N LYS A 115 10.72 10.19 -9.64
CA LYS A 115 10.06 9.24 -8.73
C LYS A 115 8.54 9.23 -8.93
N TYR A 116 7.92 10.39 -9.10
CA TYR A 116 6.49 10.56 -9.02
C TYR A 116 5.82 10.67 -10.38
N ILE A 117 4.58 10.19 -10.49
CA ILE A 117 3.76 10.36 -11.67
C ILE A 117 3.49 11.84 -11.89
N ASP A 118 3.71 12.31 -13.12
CA ASP A 118 3.46 13.71 -13.53
C ASP A 118 1.96 13.99 -13.67
N ASN A 119 1.32 14.27 -12.54
CA ASN A 119 -0.06 14.71 -12.45
C ASN A 119 -0.28 15.54 -11.18
N PRO A 120 0.22 16.80 -11.14
CA PRO A 120 0.15 17.64 -9.95
C PRO A 120 -1.26 17.81 -9.40
N VAL A 121 -2.26 17.94 -10.27
CA VAL A 121 -3.66 18.13 -9.84
C VAL A 121 -4.16 16.91 -9.05
N ALA A 122 -3.95 15.70 -9.58
CA ALA A 122 -4.37 14.49 -8.89
C ALA A 122 -3.62 14.26 -7.56
N TRP A 123 -2.34 14.68 -7.50
CA TRP A 123 -1.57 14.66 -6.26
C TRP A 123 -2.17 15.55 -5.18
N GLU A 124 -2.43 16.82 -5.51
CA GLU A 124 -3.02 17.79 -4.58
C GLU A 124 -4.41 17.33 -4.12
N GLU A 125 -5.28 16.91 -5.04
CA GLU A 125 -6.61 16.41 -4.71
C GLU A 125 -6.55 15.20 -3.77
N THR A 126 -5.69 14.22 -4.08
CA THR A 126 -5.62 12.98 -3.29
C THR A 126 -4.98 13.21 -1.92
N GLN A 127 -4.00 14.11 -1.81
CA GLN A 127 -3.44 14.50 -0.51
C GLN A 127 -4.45 15.22 0.37
N VAL A 128 -5.27 16.11 -0.22
CA VAL A 128 -6.37 16.77 0.51
C VAL A 128 -7.39 15.73 0.99
N ILE A 129 -7.76 14.78 0.14
CA ILE A 129 -8.67 13.68 0.52
C ILE A 129 -8.08 12.90 1.70
N MET A 130 -6.84 12.45 1.61
CA MET A 130 -6.19 11.70 2.69
C MET A 130 -6.11 12.51 3.98
N LYS A 131 -5.71 13.78 3.89
CA LYS A 131 -5.65 14.67 5.05
C LYS A 131 -7.01 14.78 5.73
N ASN A 132 -8.07 15.03 4.96
CA ASN A 132 -9.42 15.13 5.51
C ASN A 132 -9.85 13.84 6.21
N ILE A 133 -9.54 12.68 5.63
CA ILE A 133 -9.83 11.38 6.26
C ILE A 133 -9.08 11.25 7.60
N LEU A 134 -7.80 11.58 7.64
CA LEU A 134 -6.98 11.48 8.86
C LEU A 134 -7.50 12.43 9.95
N ASP A 135 -7.87 13.66 9.58
CA ASP A 135 -8.41 14.66 10.49
C ASP A 135 -9.81 14.22 11.02
N HIS A 136 -10.69 13.67 10.18
CA HIS A 136 -11.99 13.12 10.59
C HIS A 136 -11.89 11.90 11.51
N LEU A 137 -10.85 11.10 11.32
CA LEU A 137 -10.57 9.93 12.17
C LEU A 137 -9.80 10.28 13.45
N GLU A 138 -9.50 11.58 13.64
CA GLU A 138 -8.75 12.10 14.80
C GLU A 138 -7.39 11.38 15.01
N ILE A 139 -6.74 10.98 13.90
CA ILE A 139 -5.43 10.34 13.94
C ILE A 139 -4.37 11.41 14.20
N ASP A 140 -3.59 11.24 15.26
CA ASP A 140 -2.40 12.05 15.52
C ASP A 140 -1.24 11.58 14.62
N TYR A 141 -0.80 12.44 13.68
CA TYR A 141 0.22 12.09 12.70
C TYR A 141 1.24 13.22 12.50
N THR A 142 2.43 12.82 12.09
CA THR A 142 3.46 13.73 11.56
C THR A 142 3.40 13.76 10.03
N GLU A 143 3.86 14.84 9.41
CA GLU A 143 3.95 14.93 7.95
C GLU A 143 5.40 14.76 7.47
N ALA A 144 5.59 14.06 6.34
CA ALA A 144 6.87 13.92 5.68
C ALA A 144 6.73 14.13 4.17
N GLU A 145 7.52 15.05 3.61
CA GLU A 145 7.56 15.33 2.19
C GLU A 145 8.57 14.41 1.48
N GLY A 146 8.29 14.02 0.24
CA GLY A 146 9.17 13.16 -0.55
C GLY A 146 9.09 11.67 -0.24
N GLU A 147 8.26 11.26 0.73
CA GLU A 147 8.16 9.89 1.20
C GLU A 147 6.96 9.10 0.61
N ALA A 148 6.07 9.76 -0.14
CA ALA A 148 4.93 9.11 -0.78
C ALA A 148 5.34 7.97 -1.73
N ALA A 149 4.40 7.07 -2.05
CA ALA A 149 4.55 6.13 -3.15
C ALA A 149 4.50 6.88 -4.50
N PHE A 150 5.03 6.29 -5.56
CA PHE A 150 5.04 6.98 -6.88
C PHE A 150 3.65 7.19 -7.48
N TYR A 151 2.64 6.50 -6.97
CA TYR A 151 1.25 6.48 -7.45
C TYR A 151 0.24 7.11 -6.49
N GLY A 152 0.68 7.62 -5.35
CA GLY A 152 -0.22 8.28 -4.41
C GLY A 152 0.34 8.47 -2.99
N PRO A 153 -0.35 9.28 -2.17
CA PRO A 153 0.03 9.53 -0.79
C PRO A 153 -0.14 8.28 0.08
N LYS A 154 0.55 8.24 1.21
CA LYS A 154 0.47 7.11 2.14
C LYS A 154 0.46 7.53 3.60
N LEU A 155 -0.23 6.73 4.42
CA LEU A 155 -0.11 6.72 5.86
C LEU A 155 0.85 5.59 6.25
N ASP A 156 1.99 5.94 6.80
CA ASP A 156 2.97 5.00 7.33
C ASP A 156 2.73 4.80 8.83
N ILE A 157 2.61 3.55 9.24
CA ILE A 157 2.60 3.15 10.64
C ILE A 157 4.05 2.83 11.01
N GLN A 158 4.62 3.67 11.87
CA GLN A 158 5.98 3.58 12.34
C GLN A 158 6.03 2.86 13.67
N PHE A 159 7.08 2.08 13.89
CA PHE A 159 7.40 1.46 15.16
C PHE A 159 8.78 1.92 15.62
N LYS A 160 8.90 2.30 16.88
CA LYS A 160 10.17 2.71 17.47
C LYS A 160 10.93 1.47 17.95
N ASN A 161 12.01 1.12 17.26
CA ASN A 161 12.84 -0.02 17.60
C ASN A 161 13.65 0.20 18.89
N VAL A 162 14.33 -0.84 19.39
CA VAL A 162 15.13 -0.81 20.62
C VAL A 162 16.28 0.21 20.61
N HIS A 163 16.69 0.67 19.43
CA HIS A 163 17.71 1.71 19.26
C HIS A 163 17.10 3.11 19.20
N GLY A 164 15.77 3.24 19.37
CA GLY A 164 15.06 4.52 19.31
C GLY A 164 14.83 5.05 17.89
N LYS A 165 15.10 4.25 16.86
CA LYS A 165 14.87 4.59 15.46
C LYS A 165 13.47 4.14 15.03
N GLU A 166 12.80 4.95 14.23
CA GLU A 166 11.51 4.61 13.65
C GLU A 166 11.66 3.78 12.37
N ASP A 167 11.00 2.62 12.34
CA ASP A 167 10.92 1.75 11.18
C ASP A 167 9.46 1.62 10.74
N THR A 168 9.19 1.75 9.44
CA THR A 168 7.85 1.55 8.88
C THR A 168 7.53 0.06 8.85
N ILE A 169 6.45 -0.33 9.53
CA ILE A 169 5.98 -1.73 9.57
C ILE A 169 4.82 -1.97 8.62
N ILE A 170 3.87 -1.05 8.55
CA ILE A 170 2.67 -1.14 7.72
C ILE A 170 2.48 0.19 6.99
N THR A 171 1.84 0.14 5.82
CA THR A 171 1.41 1.32 5.08
C THR A 171 -0.01 1.17 4.58
N ILE A 172 -0.76 2.27 4.54
CA ILE A 172 -2.02 2.41 3.80
C ILE A 172 -1.76 3.45 2.71
N GLN A 173 -2.10 3.15 1.47
CA GLN A 173 -1.83 4.04 0.33
C GLN A 173 -3.11 4.27 -0.46
N ILE A 174 -3.37 5.51 -0.84
CA ILE A 174 -4.44 5.85 -1.78
C ILE A 174 -3.82 6.05 -3.15
N ASP A 175 -4.19 5.18 -4.08
CA ASP A 175 -3.68 5.15 -5.45
C ASP A 175 -4.72 5.73 -6.40
N PHE A 176 -4.35 6.82 -7.06
CA PHE A 176 -5.16 7.47 -8.09
C PHE A 176 -4.71 7.13 -9.53
N ALA A 177 -3.60 6.41 -9.69
CA ALA A 177 -2.90 6.33 -10.95
C ALA A 177 -2.91 4.93 -11.60
N LEU A 178 -2.79 3.86 -10.81
CA LEU A 178 -2.65 2.51 -11.37
C LEU A 178 -3.94 2.00 -12.00
N ALA A 179 -5.13 2.44 -11.53
CA ALA A 179 -6.38 2.10 -12.17
C ALA A 179 -6.38 2.51 -13.65
N GLU A 180 -5.80 3.67 -13.98
CA GLU A 180 -5.64 4.11 -15.36
C GLU A 180 -4.66 3.23 -16.14
N ARG A 181 -3.49 2.96 -15.58
CA ARG A 181 -2.45 2.18 -16.24
C ARG A 181 -2.88 0.74 -16.53
N PHE A 182 -3.72 0.17 -15.67
CA PHE A 182 -4.26 -1.18 -15.83
C PHE A 182 -5.61 -1.21 -16.55
N GLY A 183 -6.15 -0.07 -16.98
CA GLY A 183 -7.43 0.01 -17.68
C GLY A 183 -8.63 -0.40 -16.83
N MET A 184 -8.53 -0.28 -15.50
CA MET A 184 -9.60 -0.64 -14.57
C MET A 184 -10.73 0.37 -14.65
N THR A 185 -11.97 -0.10 -14.77
CA THR A 185 -13.17 0.73 -14.80
C THR A 185 -14.35 0.06 -14.11
N TYR A 186 -15.29 0.88 -13.64
CA TYR A 186 -16.63 0.44 -13.25
C TYR A 186 -17.68 1.31 -13.96
N VAL A 187 -18.91 0.84 -14.02
CA VAL A 187 -20.04 1.59 -14.57
C VAL A 187 -20.76 2.26 -13.40
N ASP A 188 -20.90 3.59 -13.45
CA ASP A 188 -21.59 4.37 -12.43
C ASP A 188 -23.14 4.28 -12.53
N SER A 189 -23.85 4.99 -11.67
CA SER A 189 -25.32 5.03 -11.66
C SER A 189 -25.94 5.63 -12.92
N ASN A 190 -25.17 6.39 -13.68
CA ASN A 190 -25.61 7.06 -14.92
C ASN A 190 -25.28 6.21 -16.17
N GLY A 191 -24.64 5.04 -15.98
CA GLY A 191 -24.19 4.19 -17.09
C GLY A 191 -22.84 4.61 -17.67
N GLU A 192 -22.13 5.55 -17.06
CA GLU A 192 -20.83 6.01 -17.51
C GLU A 192 -19.69 5.17 -16.93
N LYS A 193 -18.65 4.95 -17.74
CA LYS A 193 -17.42 4.29 -17.25
C LYS A 193 -16.59 5.28 -16.46
N LYS A 194 -16.31 4.93 -15.20
CA LYS A 194 -15.46 5.68 -14.27
C LYS A 194 -14.24 4.85 -13.86
N ARG A 195 -13.18 5.52 -13.41
CA ARG A 195 -12.01 4.87 -12.82
C ARG A 195 -12.17 4.78 -11.30
N PRO A 196 -11.93 3.62 -10.70
CA PRO A 196 -11.97 3.49 -9.25
C PRO A 196 -10.69 4.08 -8.63
N TYR A 197 -10.76 4.41 -7.33
CA TYR A 197 -9.58 4.51 -6.48
C TYR A 197 -9.19 3.11 -5.98
N ILE A 198 -7.91 2.98 -5.61
CA ILE A 198 -7.39 1.74 -5.04
C ILE A 198 -6.75 2.06 -3.69
N ILE A 199 -7.17 1.35 -2.65
CA ILE A 199 -6.48 1.39 -1.36
C ILE A 199 -5.54 0.19 -1.30
N HIS A 200 -4.24 0.43 -1.27
CA HIS A 200 -3.25 -0.59 -0.94
C HIS A 200 -3.13 -0.68 0.57
N ARG A 201 -3.27 -1.86 1.11
CA ARG A 201 -3.21 -2.06 2.55
C ARG A 201 -2.47 -3.33 2.93
N SER A 202 -1.93 -3.33 4.12
CA SER A 202 -1.44 -4.54 4.78
C SER A 202 -2.13 -4.69 6.15
N SER A 203 -2.24 -5.91 6.65
CA SER A 203 -2.75 -6.15 8.02
C SER A 203 -1.62 -6.27 9.03
N ILE A 204 -0.61 -7.08 8.75
CA ILE A 204 0.57 -7.31 9.60
C ILE A 204 1.87 -6.81 8.96
N GLY A 205 1.82 -6.42 7.69
CA GLY A 205 2.99 -6.01 6.92
C GLY A 205 3.83 -7.19 6.43
N CYS A 206 5.14 -7.00 6.43
CA CYS A 206 6.12 -8.03 6.11
C CYS A 206 6.33 -8.92 7.33
N TYR A 207 6.06 -10.23 7.19
CA TYR A 207 6.16 -11.19 8.30
C TYR A 207 7.54 -11.23 8.93
N GLU A 208 8.60 -11.21 8.12
CA GLU A 208 9.98 -11.25 8.59
C GLU A 208 10.32 -10.02 9.42
N ARG A 209 9.88 -8.83 8.97
CA ARG A 209 10.10 -7.57 9.70
C ARG A 209 9.32 -7.53 11.00
N THR A 210 8.05 -7.93 10.98
CA THR A 210 7.20 -7.97 12.18
C THR A 210 7.75 -8.97 13.18
N LEU A 211 8.24 -10.14 12.72
CA LEU A 211 8.90 -11.11 13.60
C LEU A 211 10.18 -10.53 14.21
N ALA A 212 11.03 -9.85 13.44
CA ALA A 212 12.24 -9.19 13.95
C ALA A 212 11.88 -8.20 15.08
N MET A 213 10.89 -7.36 14.84
CA MET A 213 10.41 -6.39 15.81
C MET A 213 9.90 -7.04 17.10
N LEU A 214 9.13 -8.13 16.99
CA LEU A 214 8.63 -8.86 18.15
C LEU A 214 9.77 -9.52 18.95
N ILE A 215 10.76 -10.11 18.27
CA ILE A 215 11.96 -10.69 18.92
C ILE A 215 12.77 -9.61 19.64
N GLU A 216 12.84 -8.39 19.09
CA GLU A 216 13.55 -7.29 19.77
C GLU A 216 12.77 -6.75 20.98
N LYS A 217 11.44 -6.82 20.94
CA LYS A 217 10.60 -6.30 22.02
C LYS A 217 10.48 -7.27 23.19
N TYR A 218 10.36 -8.59 22.93
CA TYR A 218 10.10 -9.65 23.90
C TYR A 218 11.32 -10.59 24.07
#